data_35c29f7c287481eaeb3765d958f5a2b4
#
_entry.id   35c29f7c287481eaeb3765d958f5a2b4
#
_cell.length_a   1.000
_cell.length_b   1.000
_cell.length_c   1.000
_cell.angle_alpha   90.00
_cell.angle_beta   90.00
_cell.angle_gamma   90.00
#
_symmetry.space_group_name_H-M   'P 1'
#
loop_
_entity.id
_entity.type
_entity.pdbx_description
1 polymer ?
#
loop_
_entity_poly.entity_id
_entity_poly.type
_entity_poly.pdbx_seq_one_letter_code
_entity_poly.pdbx_strand_id
1 'polypeptide(L)'
;MYSYTFNKKLMRKKECLMFIKDIIPPIFLGLFGILGTLGGVLITNHQNSINEKESRLYAYQTKIIEQRISLVDRAAKIFGKSPGLQDVWKEYIDTVKNDKVDQLIVDKLTEAQGEFQSIIFLSSVYFGPKTQQALKDLDAYPGPWWTKPKEKQDNLVSSMALEINYEIKSQYDSRVIN
;
A
#
# COMPACT_ATOMS: atom_id res chain seq x y z
N MET A 1 20.21 -76.50 46.89
CA MET A 1 19.72 -75.17 47.22
C MET A 1 20.03 -74.09 46.17
N TYR A 2 20.80 -74.39 45.15
CA TYR A 2 21.21 -73.40 44.08
C TYR A 2 20.25 -73.29 42.89
N SER A 3 19.32 -74.18 42.71
CA SER A 3 18.42 -74.16 41.50
C SER A 3 17.27 -73.18 41.65
N TYR A 4 16.82 -72.81 42.83
CA TYR A 4 15.66 -71.95 43.02
C TYR A 4 15.97 -70.46 42.88
N THR A 5 17.17 -70.04 43.13
CA THR A 5 17.61 -68.66 43.00
C THR A 5 17.87 -68.24 41.54
N PHE A 6 18.26 -69.18 40.69
CA PHE A 6 18.56 -68.94 39.29
C PHE A 6 17.24 -68.72 38.49
N ASN A 7 16.23 -69.47 38.77
CA ASN A 7 14.95 -69.35 38.12
C ASN A 7 14.22 -68.03 38.43
N LYS A 8 14.34 -67.51 39.63
CA LYS A 8 13.73 -66.23 40.08
C LYS A 8 14.39 -65.02 39.41
N LYS A 9 15.70 -65.11 39.10
CA LYS A 9 16.43 -64.05 38.40
C LYS A 9 16.12 -64.00 36.89
N LEU A 10 15.83 -65.18 36.31
CA LEU A 10 15.41 -65.29 34.91
C LEU A 10 13.97 -64.81 34.67
N MET A 11 13.06 -65.11 35.62
CA MET A 11 11.70 -64.60 35.59
C MET A 11 11.63 -63.05 35.69
N ARG A 12 12.36 -62.45 36.61
CA ARG A 12 12.46 -61.00 36.75
C ARG A 12 13.01 -60.31 35.47
N LYS A 13 13.97 -60.93 34.80
CA LYS A 13 14.47 -60.40 33.50
C LYS A 13 13.42 -60.50 32.38
N LYS A 14 12.65 -61.58 32.32
CA LYS A 14 11.57 -61.72 31.32
C LYS A 14 10.43 -60.74 31.56
N GLU A 15 10.03 -60.53 32.81
CA GLU A 15 8.98 -59.57 33.19
C GLU A 15 9.44 -58.12 32.91
N CYS A 16 10.68 -57.77 33.17
CA CYS A 16 11.27 -56.47 32.90
C CYS A 16 11.36 -56.22 31.35
N LEU A 17 11.69 -57.24 30.56
CA LEU A 17 11.76 -57.17 29.11
C LEU A 17 10.35 -57.05 28.47
N MET A 18 9.34 -57.72 29.01
CA MET A 18 7.97 -57.57 28.57
C MET A 18 7.42 -56.16 28.90
N PHE A 19 7.68 -55.66 30.10
CA PHE A 19 7.27 -54.32 30.53
C PHE A 19 7.89 -53.23 29.63
N ILE A 20 9.16 -53.38 29.26
CA ILE A 20 9.81 -52.47 28.32
C ILE A 20 9.22 -52.54 26.95
N LYS A 21 8.89 -53.71 26.44
CA LYS A 21 8.34 -53.95 25.12
C LYS A 21 6.90 -53.39 24.94
N ASP A 22 6.12 -53.39 26.02
CA ASP A 22 4.73 -52.95 26.00
C ASP A 22 4.54 -51.44 26.29
N ILE A 23 5.48 -50.82 27.03
CA ILE A 23 5.40 -49.42 27.44
C ILE A 23 6.14 -48.46 26.50
N ILE A 24 7.29 -48.89 25.94
CA ILE A 24 8.12 -48.06 25.08
C ILE A 24 7.34 -47.60 23.78
N PRO A 25 6.67 -48.49 23.05
CA PRO A 25 5.96 -48.09 21.84
C PRO A 25 4.88 -47.02 22.04
N PRO A 26 3.99 -47.13 23.05
CA PRO A 26 2.99 -46.07 23.27
C PRO A 26 3.61 -44.75 23.71
N ILE A 27 4.70 -44.76 24.48
CA ILE A 27 5.42 -43.53 24.88
C ILE A 27 6.03 -42.85 23.63
N PHE A 28 6.70 -43.63 22.78
CA PHE A 28 7.23 -43.11 21.51
C PHE A 28 6.16 -42.55 20.59
N LEU A 29 5.04 -43.25 20.43
CA LEU A 29 3.89 -42.77 19.66
C LEU A 29 3.32 -41.47 20.22
N GLY A 30 3.20 -41.37 21.56
CA GLY A 30 2.78 -40.14 22.23
C GLY A 30 3.74 -38.98 22.00
N LEU A 31 5.03 -39.21 22.10
CA LEU A 31 6.08 -38.21 21.86
C LEU A 31 6.10 -37.75 20.39
N PHE A 32 6.02 -38.66 19.42
CA PHE A 32 5.92 -38.32 18.00
C PHE A 32 4.63 -37.56 17.68
N GLY A 33 3.51 -37.90 18.32
CA GLY A 33 2.26 -37.14 18.20
C GLY A 33 2.40 -35.70 18.69
N ILE A 34 3.03 -35.49 19.85
CA ILE A 34 3.27 -34.14 20.39
C ILE A 34 4.24 -33.34 19.51
N LEU A 35 5.34 -33.95 19.07
CA LEU A 35 6.30 -33.30 18.19
C LEU A 35 5.70 -32.96 16.82
N GLY A 36 4.87 -33.85 16.27
CA GLY A 36 4.16 -33.60 15.02
C GLY A 36 3.17 -32.45 15.10
N THR A 37 2.39 -32.38 16.19
CA THR A 37 1.44 -31.27 16.41
C THR A 37 2.15 -29.95 16.67
N LEU A 38 3.20 -29.92 17.49
CA LEU A 38 4.00 -28.71 17.73
C LEU A 38 4.69 -28.24 16.44
N GLY A 39 5.28 -29.16 15.67
CA GLY A 39 5.88 -28.84 14.38
C GLY A 39 4.85 -28.27 13.37
N GLY A 40 3.67 -28.89 13.30
CA GLY A 40 2.57 -28.42 12.47
C GLY A 40 2.10 -27.02 12.87
N VAL A 41 1.92 -26.76 14.15
CA VAL A 41 1.53 -25.43 14.67
C VAL A 41 2.58 -24.37 14.35
N LEU A 42 3.87 -24.68 14.52
CA LEU A 42 4.95 -23.73 14.22
C LEU A 42 5.01 -23.39 12.72
N ILE A 43 4.89 -24.39 11.85
CA ILE A 43 4.88 -24.17 10.39
C ILE A 43 3.64 -23.35 9.98
N THR A 44 2.47 -23.71 10.50
CA THR A 44 1.22 -22.98 10.21
C THR A 44 1.28 -21.52 10.68
N ASN A 45 1.78 -21.28 11.90
CA ASN A 45 1.94 -19.94 12.42
C ASN A 45 2.95 -19.12 11.62
N HIS A 46 4.03 -19.73 11.16
CA HIS A 46 5.01 -19.07 10.31
C HIS A 46 4.42 -18.68 8.95
N GLN A 47 3.71 -19.60 8.30
CA GLN A 47 3.01 -19.34 7.03
C GLN A 47 1.91 -18.26 7.19
N ASN A 48 1.13 -18.32 8.26
CA ASN A 48 0.11 -17.30 8.54
C ASN A 48 0.73 -15.92 8.74
N SER A 49 1.88 -15.84 9.43
CA SER A 49 2.60 -14.58 9.62
C SER A 49 3.12 -13.99 8.30
N ILE A 50 3.61 -14.83 7.38
CA ILE A 50 4.03 -14.38 6.04
C ILE A 50 2.83 -13.88 5.24
N ASN A 51 1.76 -14.68 5.17
CA ASN A 51 0.53 -14.33 4.45
C ASN A 51 -0.10 -13.03 4.98
N GLU A 52 -0.08 -12.83 6.30
CA GLU A 52 -0.58 -11.61 6.93
C GLU A 52 0.24 -10.37 6.53
N LYS A 53 1.57 -10.49 6.51
CA LYS A 53 2.46 -9.41 6.07
C LYS A 53 2.24 -9.06 4.60
N GLU A 54 2.12 -10.05 3.74
CA GLU A 54 1.82 -9.86 2.32
C GLU A 54 0.45 -9.20 2.13
N SER A 55 -0.58 -9.68 2.81
CA SER A 55 -1.91 -9.11 2.76
C SER A 55 -1.94 -7.64 3.19
N ARG A 56 -1.23 -7.28 4.27
CA ARG A 56 -1.08 -5.89 4.73
C ARG A 56 -0.34 -5.04 3.71
N LEU A 57 0.72 -5.56 3.09
CA LEU A 57 1.46 -4.85 2.05
C LEU A 57 0.57 -4.58 0.82
N TYR A 58 -0.20 -5.57 0.39
CA TYR A 58 -1.16 -5.39 -0.71
C TYR A 58 -2.23 -4.36 -0.39
N ALA A 59 -2.82 -4.41 0.80
CA ALA A 59 -3.80 -3.43 1.23
C ALA A 59 -3.22 -2.01 1.24
N TYR A 60 -1.99 -1.84 1.68
CA TYR A 60 -1.28 -0.56 1.67
C TYR A 60 -1.02 -0.06 0.25
N GLN A 61 -0.51 -0.92 -0.65
CA GLN A 61 -0.27 -0.58 -2.06
C GLN A 61 -1.56 -0.19 -2.78
N THR A 62 -2.62 -0.97 -2.59
CA THR A 62 -3.95 -0.65 -3.15
C THR A 62 -4.42 0.73 -2.70
N LYS A 63 -4.29 1.04 -1.41
CA LYS A 63 -4.67 2.35 -0.86
C LYS A 63 -3.86 3.50 -1.48
N ILE A 64 -2.56 3.31 -1.72
CA ILE A 64 -1.74 4.31 -2.40
C ILE A 64 -2.22 4.54 -3.83
N ILE A 65 -2.50 3.46 -4.58
CA ILE A 65 -3.01 3.57 -5.95
C ILE A 65 -4.36 4.29 -5.99
N GLU A 66 -5.27 3.97 -5.08
CA GLU A 66 -6.57 4.66 -4.94
C GLU A 66 -6.39 6.16 -4.67
N GLN A 67 -5.48 6.54 -3.77
CA GLN A 67 -5.15 7.94 -3.49
C GLN A 67 -4.60 8.65 -4.73
N ARG A 68 -3.71 8.00 -5.48
CA ARG A 68 -3.16 8.54 -6.73
C ARG A 68 -4.24 8.72 -7.79
N ILE A 69 -5.13 7.74 -7.99
CA ILE A 69 -6.26 7.86 -8.93
C ILE A 69 -7.16 9.04 -8.54
N SER A 70 -7.49 9.16 -7.26
CA SER A 70 -8.27 10.28 -6.75
C SER A 70 -7.61 11.63 -7.02
N LEU A 71 -6.28 11.72 -6.88
CA LEU A 71 -5.53 12.95 -7.19
C LEU A 71 -5.55 13.29 -8.69
N VAL A 72 -5.44 12.29 -9.58
CA VAL A 72 -5.56 12.51 -11.02
C VAL A 72 -6.96 13.05 -11.38
N ASP A 73 -8.01 12.45 -10.84
CA ASP A 73 -9.40 12.91 -11.05
C ASP A 73 -9.60 14.35 -10.54
N ARG A 74 -9.11 14.67 -9.36
CA ARG A 74 -9.15 16.01 -8.79
C ARG A 74 -8.38 17.02 -9.65
N ALA A 75 -7.17 16.68 -10.11
CA ALA A 75 -6.38 17.52 -11.00
C ALA A 75 -7.08 17.78 -12.33
N ALA A 76 -7.63 16.73 -12.95
CA ALA A 76 -8.40 16.87 -14.19
C ALA A 76 -9.64 17.76 -14.02
N LYS A 77 -10.37 17.60 -12.91
CA LYS A 77 -11.54 18.42 -12.59
C LYS A 77 -11.20 19.89 -12.37
N ILE A 78 -10.15 20.18 -11.62
CA ILE A 78 -9.74 21.56 -11.37
C ILE A 78 -9.26 22.23 -12.66
N PHE A 79 -8.45 21.56 -13.47
CA PHE A 79 -7.99 22.10 -14.74
C PHE A 79 -9.13 22.25 -15.76
N GLY A 80 -10.18 21.43 -15.68
CA GLY A 80 -11.41 21.62 -16.43
C GLY A 80 -12.15 22.93 -16.10
N LYS A 81 -11.99 23.48 -14.89
CA LYS A 81 -12.56 24.77 -14.47
C LYS A 81 -11.74 25.99 -14.96
N SER A 82 -10.53 25.76 -15.51
CA SER A 82 -9.59 26.83 -15.89
C SER A 82 -10.21 27.93 -16.78
N PRO A 83 -11.00 27.61 -17.85
CA PRO A 83 -11.60 28.67 -18.69
C PRO A 83 -12.53 29.59 -17.88
N GLY A 84 -13.40 29.03 -17.03
CA GLY A 84 -14.30 29.83 -16.21
C GLY A 84 -13.59 30.69 -15.17
N LEU A 85 -12.46 30.18 -14.61
CA LEU A 85 -11.64 30.95 -13.67
C LEU A 85 -10.83 32.05 -14.37
N GLN A 86 -10.47 31.89 -15.65
CA GLN A 86 -9.85 32.96 -16.42
C GLN A 86 -10.81 34.14 -16.62
N ASP A 87 -12.09 33.88 -16.82
CA ASP A 87 -13.08 34.95 -16.93
C ASP A 87 -13.32 35.66 -15.60
N VAL A 88 -13.45 34.89 -14.52
CA VAL A 88 -13.53 35.46 -13.16
C VAL A 88 -12.27 36.27 -12.80
N TRP A 89 -11.09 35.82 -13.26
CA TRP A 89 -9.83 36.54 -13.06
C TRP A 89 -9.79 37.87 -13.81
N LYS A 90 -10.30 37.93 -15.05
CA LYS A 90 -10.42 39.19 -15.81
C LYS A 90 -11.35 40.17 -15.10
N GLU A 91 -12.50 39.69 -14.65
CA GLU A 91 -13.45 40.48 -13.86
C GLU A 91 -12.81 41.04 -12.59
N TYR A 92 -12.06 40.21 -11.85
CA TYR A 92 -11.30 40.63 -10.68
C TYR A 92 -10.32 41.77 -11.00
N ILE A 93 -9.53 41.63 -12.07
CA ILE A 93 -8.57 42.67 -12.49
C ILE A 93 -9.30 43.99 -12.82
N ASP A 94 -10.45 43.93 -13.44
CA ASP A 94 -11.23 45.11 -13.80
C ASP A 94 -11.88 45.76 -12.55
N THR A 95 -12.35 44.97 -11.57
CA THR A 95 -12.88 45.50 -10.31
C THR A 95 -11.80 46.18 -9.47
N VAL A 96 -10.61 45.59 -9.42
CA VAL A 96 -9.45 46.16 -8.72
C VAL A 96 -9.02 47.50 -9.32
N LYS A 97 -9.02 47.63 -10.65
CA LYS A 97 -8.69 48.89 -11.35
C LYS A 97 -9.66 50.02 -11.01
N ASN A 98 -10.89 49.67 -10.66
CA ASN A 98 -11.97 50.63 -10.35
C ASN A 98 -12.18 50.83 -8.85
N ASP A 99 -11.24 50.40 -7.99
CA ASP A 99 -11.35 50.43 -6.53
C ASP A 99 -12.60 49.75 -5.94
N LYS A 100 -13.17 48.80 -6.68
CA LYS A 100 -14.34 48.01 -6.26
C LYS A 100 -13.99 46.54 -6.27
N VAL A 101 -13.56 46.02 -5.14
CA VAL A 101 -13.26 44.60 -4.98
C VAL A 101 -14.51 43.85 -4.54
N ASP A 102 -14.98 42.91 -5.35
CA ASP A 102 -16.05 41.98 -4.98
C ASP A 102 -15.48 40.84 -4.15
N GLN A 103 -15.90 40.74 -2.88
CA GLN A 103 -15.42 39.70 -1.96
C GLN A 103 -15.77 38.30 -2.47
N LEU A 104 -16.90 38.08 -3.14
CA LEU A 104 -17.31 36.80 -3.68
C LEU A 104 -16.33 36.31 -4.77
N ILE A 105 -15.83 37.22 -5.61
CA ILE A 105 -14.81 36.92 -6.62
C ILE A 105 -13.50 36.53 -5.95
N VAL A 106 -13.08 37.26 -4.92
CA VAL A 106 -11.84 36.95 -4.15
C VAL A 106 -11.93 35.57 -3.51
N ASP A 107 -13.04 35.26 -2.87
CA ASP A 107 -13.25 33.97 -2.18
C ASP A 107 -13.19 32.83 -3.18
N LYS A 108 -13.84 32.94 -4.34
CA LYS A 108 -13.83 31.92 -5.40
C LYS A 108 -12.42 31.67 -5.95
N LEU A 109 -11.64 32.73 -6.20
CA LEU A 109 -10.26 32.59 -6.68
C LEU A 109 -9.34 32.01 -5.59
N THR A 110 -9.54 32.39 -4.34
CA THR A 110 -8.77 31.88 -3.21
C THR A 110 -9.06 30.40 -2.97
N GLU A 111 -10.31 29.99 -3.03
CA GLU A 111 -10.69 28.56 -2.93
C GLU A 111 -10.04 27.73 -4.05
N ALA A 112 -10.14 28.21 -5.30
CA ALA A 112 -9.53 27.53 -6.44
C ALA A 112 -7.99 27.42 -6.33
N GLN A 113 -7.33 28.45 -5.80
CA GLN A 113 -5.89 28.43 -5.57
C GLN A 113 -5.55 27.46 -4.43
N GLY A 114 -6.33 27.44 -3.35
CA GLY A 114 -6.12 26.51 -2.23
C GLY A 114 -6.29 25.04 -2.65
N GLU A 115 -7.29 24.74 -3.48
CA GLU A 115 -7.49 23.39 -4.04
C GLU A 115 -6.29 22.97 -4.90
N PHE A 116 -5.80 23.86 -5.75
CA PHE A 116 -4.60 23.59 -6.57
C PHE A 116 -3.36 23.35 -5.71
N GLN A 117 -3.10 24.17 -4.69
CA GLN A 117 -1.96 23.98 -3.78
C GLN A 117 -2.02 22.63 -3.07
N SER A 118 -3.21 22.19 -2.66
CA SER A 118 -3.42 20.88 -2.07
C SER A 118 -3.05 19.75 -3.05
N ILE A 119 -3.43 19.87 -4.33
CA ILE A 119 -3.08 18.90 -5.37
C ILE A 119 -1.57 18.88 -5.58
N ILE A 120 -0.91 20.03 -5.70
CA ILE A 120 0.56 20.13 -5.85
C ILE A 120 1.26 19.42 -4.71
N PHE A 121 0.90 19.77 -3.46
CA PHE A 121 1.52 19.18 -2.28
C PHE A 121 1.36 17.64 -2.25
N LEU A 122 0.13 17.14 -2.43
CA LEU A 122 -0.12 15.71 -2.42
C LEU A 122 0.55 15.01 -3.61
N SER A 123 0.60 15.64 -4.77
CA SER A 123 1.31 15.10 -5.92
C SER A 123 2.81 14.97 -5.66
N SER A 124 3.41 15.91 -4.94
CA SER A 124 4.82 15.84 -4.55
C SER A 124 5.13 14.66 -3.62
N VAL A 125 4.15 14.22 -2.83
CA VAL A 125 4.28 13.09 -1.90
C VAL A 125 4.04 11.74 -2.58
N TYR A 126 3.04 11.68 -3.46
CA TYR A 126 2.54 10.41 -4.01
C TYR A 126 3.11 10.04 -5.37
N PHE A 127 3.70 10.97 -6.12
CA PHE A 127 4.17 10.72 -7.48
C PHE A 127 5.67 10.89 -7.63
N GLY A 128 6.21 10.23 -8.64
CA GLY A 128 7.64 10.14 -8.92
C GLY A 128 8.19 11.26 -9.81
N PRO A 129 9.38 11.05 -10.37
CA PRO A 129 10.15 12.11 -11.04
C PRO A 129 9.46 12.73 -12.26
N LYS A 130 8.68 11.96 -13.03
CA LYS A 130 8.00 12.48 -14.23
C LYS A 130 6.93 13.52 -13.87
N THR A 131 6.10 13.19 -12.90
CA THR A 131 5.10 14.13 -12.37
C THR A 131 5.76 15.33 -11.70
N GLN A 132 6.84 15.13 -10.96
CA GLN A 132 7.62 16.22 -10.35
C GLN A 132 8.17 17.19 -11.42
N GLN A 133 8.65 16.67 -12.56
CA GLN A 133 9.11 17.51 -13.65
C GLN A 133 7.95 18.27 -14.30
N ALA A 134 6.82 17.62 -14.55
CA ALA A 134 5.62 18.28 -15.08
C ALA A 134 5.10 19.39 -14.16
N LEU A 135 5.18 19.21 -12.83
CA LEU A 135 4.87 20.25 -11.84
C LEU A 135 5.80 21.45 -11.96
N LYS A 136 7.11 21.22 -12.06
CA LYS A 136 8.10 22.29 -12.27
C LYS A 136 7.86 23.04 -13.57
N ASP A 137 7.57 22.31 -14.65
CA ASP A 137 7.30 22.92 -15.95
C ASP A 137 6.02 23.77 -15.90
N LEU A 138 4.99 23.34 -15.17
CA LEU A 138 3.78 24.13 -14.95
C LEU A 138 4.07 25.36 -14.10
N ASP A 139 4.89 25.25 -13.06
CA ASP A 139 5.22 26.33 -12.13
C ASP A 139 6.15 27.39 -12.75
N ALA A 140 6.93 27.02 -13.77
CA ALA A 140 7.79 27.93 -14.49
C ALA A 140 7.05 29.09 -15.19
N TYR A 141 5.74 28.94 -15.43
CA TYR A 141 4.91 30.01 -16.01
C TYR A 141 4.40 30.96 -14.92
N PRO A 142 4.55 32.28 -15.10
CA PRO A 142 4.09 33.25 -14.12
C PRO A 142 2.56 33.31 -14.04
N GLY A 143 2.06 33.79 -12.91
CA GLY A 143 0.64 33.97 -12.66
C GLY A 143 -0.05 32.74 -12.05
N PRO A 144 -1.35 32.90 -11.73
CA PRO A 144 -2.13 31.83 -11.13
C PRO A 144 -2.31 30.67 -12.11
N TRP A 145 -2.56 29.46 -11.58
CA TRP A 145 -2.54 28.22 -12.35
C TRP A 145 -3.59 28.19 -13.50
N TRP A 146 -4.72 28.87 -13.34
CA TRP A 146 -5.77 28.94 -14.39
C TRP A 146 -5.38 29.79 -15.60
N THR A 147 -4.34 30.61 -15.51
CA THR A 147 -3.77 31.37 -16.64
C THR A 147 -2.62 30.62 -17.34
N LYS A 148 -2.16 29.52 -16.79
CA LYS A 148 -1.05 28.73 -17.35
C LYS A 148 -1.48 27.98 -18.61
N PRO A 149 -0.56 27.68 -19.55
CA PRO A 149 -0.91 27.00 -20.80
C PRO A 149 -1.63 25.69 -20.57
N LYS A 150 -2.73 25.46 -21.30
CA LYS A 150 -3.53 24.24 -21.23
C LYS A 150 -2.70 22.99 -21.45
N GLU A 151 -1.76 23.03 -22.40
CA GLU A 151 -0.82 21.93 -22.68
C GLU A 151 -0.04 21.50 -21.44
N LYS A 152 0.39 22.45 -20.59
CA LYS A 152 1.14 22.14 -19.36
C LYS A 152 0.25 21.54 -18.27
N GLN A 153 -0.99 22.01 -18.19
CA GLN A 153 -1.99 21.42 -17.30
C GLN A 153 -2.29 19.96 -17.71
N ASP A 154 -2.51 19.71 -19.01
CA ASP A 154 -2.78 18.39 -19.55
C ASP A 154 -1.55 17.46 -19.42
N ASN A 155 -0.33 17.99 -19.59
CA ASN A 155 0.90 17.23 -19.39
C ASN A 155 1.05 16.74 -17.93
N LEU A 156 0.70 17.56 -16.96
CA LEU A 156 0.73 17.16 -15.56
C LEU A 156 -0.22 15.98 -15.30
N VAL A 157 -1.49 16.10 -15.72
CA VAL A 157 -2.49 15.03 -15.54
C VAL A 157 -2.04 13.75 -16.25
N SER A 158 -1.53 13.87 -17.48
CA SER A 158 -1.03 12.73 -18.26
C SER A 158 0.17 12.05 -17.58
N SER A 159 1.10 12.83 -17.05
CA SER A 159 2.28 12.30 -16.33
C SER A 159 1.89 11.53 -15.08
N MET A 160 0.91 12.04 -14.31
CA MET A 160 0.35 11.35 -13.15
C MET A 160 -0.31 10.02 -13.55
N ALA A 161 -1.14 10.03 -14.59
CA ALA A 161 -1.81 8.83 -15.08
C ALA A 161 -0.82 7.77 -15.61
N LEU A 162 0.24 8.19 -16.31
CA LEU A 162 1.27 7.29 -16.82
C LEU A 162 2.06 6.61 -15.69
N GLU A 163 2.37 7.33 -14.61
CA GLU A 163 3.07 6.73 -13.46
C GLU A 163 2.21 5.66 -12.76
N ILE A 164 0.90 5.90 -12.62
CA ILE A 164 -0.03 4.90 -12.08
C ILE A 164 -0.06 3.65 -12.96
N ASN A 165 -0.23 3.83 -14.27
CA ASN A 165 -0.30 2.72 -15.22
C ASN A 165 0.98 1.88 -15.22
N TYR A 166 2.14 2.53 -15.14
CA TYR A 166 3.43 1.85 -15.06
C TYR A 166 3.53 0.99 -13.79
N GLU A 167 3.12 1.52 -12.64
CA GLU A 167 3.16 0.80 -11.38
C GLU A 167 2.20 -0.40 -11.36
N ILE A 168 0.96 -0.21 -11.83
CA ILE A 168 -0.01 -1.30 -11.94
C ILE A 168 0.54 -2.42 -12.83
N LYS A 169 1.11 -2.06 -13.99
CA LYS A 169 1.70 -3.03 -14.91
C LYS A 169 2.86 -3.78 -14.28
N SER A 170 3.78 -3.08 -13.62
CA SER A 170 4.94 -3.71 -12.96
C SER A 170 4.53 -4.69 -11.86
N GLN A 171 3.47 -4.38 -11.11
CA GLN A 171 2.90 -5.27 -10.10
C GLN A 171 2.24 -6.51 -10.71
N TYR A 172 1.59 -6.35 -11.87
CA TYR A 172 1.00 -7.48 -12.60
C TYR A 172 2.08 -8.42 -13.14
N ASP A 173 3.09 -7.87 -13.81
CA ASP A 173 4.17 -8.65 -14.40
C ASP A 173 4.97 -9.43 -13.34
N SER A 174 5.19 -8.86 -12.16
CA SER A 174 5.87 -9.53 -11.04
C SER A 174 5.09 -10.72 -10.46
N ARG A 175 3.78 -10.79 -10.65
CA ARG A 175 2.94 -11.91 -10.19
C ARG A 175 2.86 -13.07 -11.17
N VAL A 176 3.08 -12.81 -12.45
CA VAL A 176 2.99 -13.84 -13.51
C VAL A 176 4.28 -14.66 -13.58
N ILE A 177 5.38 -14.14 -13.03
CA ILE A 177 6.71 -14.78 -13.10
C ILE A 177 7.00 -15.66 -11.85
N ASN A 178 6.22 -15.57 -10.79
CA ASN A 178 6.33 -16.37 -9.56
C ASN A 178 5.23 -17.41 -9.47
#